data_dfa5edf3a3d29e6fcde757ba9a9c9969
#
_entry.id   dfa5edf3a3d29e6fcde757ba9a9c9969
#
_cell.length_a   1.000
_cell.length_b   1.000
_cell.length_c   1.000
_cell.angle_alpha   90.00
_cell.angle_beta   90.00
_cell.angle_gamma   90.00
#
_symmetry.space_group_name_H-M   'P 1'
#
loop_
_entity.id
_entity.type
_entity.pdbx_description
1 polymer ?
#
loop_
_entity_poly.entity_id
_entity_poly.type
_entity_poly.pdbx_seq_one_letter_code
_entity_poly.pdbx_strand_id
1 'polypeptide(L)'
;MGKFCARLCTVALRCRNGDFMKTEETILGNFKLEYPLENLAPLDQILFLDIETTGFLAASSTLYLIGCAYYTEGNWIIHQWFAQTPDEEAELLKAFFDFSTQFSYLIHYNGNTFDLPFLQSKAAKHGITWNYGHMEGLD
;
A
#
# COMPACT_ATOMS: atom_id res chain seq x y z
N MET A 1 12.59 -14.48 4.08
CA MET A 1 11.15 -14.37 3.96
C MET A 1 10.80 -13.59 2.72
N GLY A 2 10.19 -14.26 1.81
CA GLY A 2 10.06 -13.78 0.45
C GLY A 2 9.23 -12.50 0.36
N LYS A 3 9.75 -11.59 -0.43
CA LYS A 3 8.97 -10.56 -1.08
C LYS A 3 7.60 -11.14 -1.44
N PHE A 4 6.55 -10.40 -1.19
CA PHE A 4 5.24 -10.67 -1.79
C PHE A 4 5.40 -10.58 -3.32
N CYS A 5 6.22 -11.47 -3.87
CA CYS A 5 6.36 -11.69 -5.29
C CYS A 5 5.24 -12.63 -5.68
N ALA A 6 4.05 -12.07 -5.67
CA ALA A 6 2.89 -12.77 -6.16
C ALA A 6 3.07 -13.01 -7.65
N ARG A 7 3.25 -14.25 -8.03
CA ARG A 7 2.79 -14.73 -9.33
C ARG A 7 1.26 -14.65 -9.27
N LEU A 8 0.71 -13.47 -9.51
CA LEU A 8 -0.72 -13.25 -9.52
C LEU A 8 -1.22 -13.24 -10.95
N CYS A 9 -2.21 -14.07 -11.18
CA CYS A 9 -3.03 -14.05 -12.39
C CYS A 9 -3.49 -12.62 -12.66
N THR A 10 -3.17 -12.16 -13.83
CA THR A 10 -3.58 -10.87 -14.39
C THR A 10 -5.09 -10.79 -14.42
N VAL A 11 -5.68 -9.98 -13.57
CA VAL A 11 -7.08 -9.57 -13.68
C VAL A 11 -7.12 -8.14 -14.20
N ALA A 12 -7.94 -7.97 -15.22
CA ALA A 12 -8.11 -6.81 -16.07
C ALA A 12 -7.78 -5.44 -15.46
N LEU A 13 -6.81 -4.78 -16.08
CA LEU A 13 -6.52 -3.36 -15.97
C LEU A 13 -7.77 -2.53 -16.30
N ARG A 14 -8.34 -1.86 -15.32
CA ARG A 14 -9.25 -0.74 -15.58
C ARG A 14 -8.42 0.52 -15.75
N CYS A 15 -7.94 0.75 -16.96
CA CYS A 15 -7.49 2.07 -17.37
C CYS A 15 -8.71 2.98 -17.46
N ARG A 16 -8.84 3.95 -16.55
CA ARG A 16 -9.69 5.11 -16.81
C ARG A 16 -8.93 6.03 -17.78
N ASN A 17 -9.57 6.34 -18.88
CA ASN A 17 -9.02 7.31 -19.86
C ASN A 17 -8.75 8.63 -19.16
N GLY A 18 -7.46 9.04 -19.11
CA GLY A 18 -7.01 10.32 -18.56
C GLY A 18 -6.21 10.25 -17.26
N ASP A 19 -6.15 9.10 -16.58
CA ASP A 19 -5.31 8.91 -15.39
C ASP A 19 -3.93 8.42 -15.83
N PHE A 20 -2.89 9.17 -15.47
CA PHE A 20 -1.51 8.82 -15.75
C PHE A 20 -1.04 7.64 -14.90
N MET A 21 -1.49 7.54 -13.65
CA MET A 21 -1.17 6.48 -12.71
C MET A 21 -2.00 5.22 -12.99
N LYS A 22 -1.36 4.06 -12.98
CA LYS A 22 -2.05 2.77 -13.08
C LYS A 22 -2.50 2.27 -11.72
N THR A 23 -3.70 1.69 -11.68
CA THR A 23 -4.27 1.04 -10.52
C THR A 23 -4.69 -0.37 -10.88
N GLU A 24 -4.30 -1.35 -10.05
CA GLU A 24 -4.67 -2.75 -10.21
C GLU A 24 -5.27 -3.29 -8.92
N GLU A 25 -6.32 -4.09 -9.05
CA GLU A 25 -6.97 -4.77 -7.94
C GLU A 25 -7.07 -6.25 -8.25
N THR A 26 -6.64 -7.10 -7.31
CA THR A 26 -6.65 -8.56 -7.45
C THR A 26 -7.38 -9.21 -6.29
N ILE A 27 -8.40 -9.99 -6.59
CA ILE A 27 -9.13 -10.78 -5.60
C ILE A 27 -8.38 -12.09 -5.37
N LEU A 28 -7.92 -12.32 -4.13
CA LEU A 28 -7.24 -13.55 -3.73
C LEU A 28 -8.20 -14.65 -3.26
N GLY A 29 -9.43 -14.28 -2.90
CA GLY A 29 -10.42 -15.17 -2.34
C GLY A 29 -10.48 -15.17 -0.82
N ASN A 30 -11.31 -16.06 -0.29
CA ASN A 30 -11.49 -16.24 1.15
C ASN A 30 -10.64 -17.40 1.65
N PHE A 31 -9.56 -17.07 2.37
CA PHE A 31 -8.71 -18.04 3.05
C PHE A 31 -8.36 -17.54 4.45
N LYS A 32 -8.02 -18.45 5.32
CA LYS A 32 -7.61 -18.13 6.68
C LYS A 32 -6.08 -18.12 6.77
N LEU A 33 -5.52 -17.05 7.32
CA LEU A 33 -4.11 -16.98 7.65
C LEU A 33 -3.81 -17.83 8.89
N GLU A 34 -2.61 -18.39 8.98
CA GLU A 34 -2.18 -19.16 10.15
C GLU A 34 -2.11 -18.31 11.41
N TYR A 35 -1.72 -17.05 11.27
CA TYR A 35 -1.72 -16.09 12.38
C TYR A 35 -3.14 -15.55 12.62
N PRO A 36 -3.62 -15.57 13.88
CA PRO A 36 -4.98 -15.13 14.20
C PRO A 36 -5.06 -13.58 14.21
N LEU A 37 -5.16 -12.99 13.03
CA LEU A 37 -5.22 -11.53 12.86
C LEU A 37 -6.37 -10.88 13.62
N GLU A 38 -7.45 -11.60 13.83
CA GLU A 38 -8.62 -11.14 14.59
C GLU A 38 -8.27 -10.79 16.04
N ASN A 39 -7.14 -11.28 16.57
CA ASN A 39 -6.64 -10.89 17.90
C ASN A 39 -6.02 -9.48 17.90
N LEU A 40 -5.66 -8.95 16.75
CA LEU A 40 -5.11 -7.60 16.62
C LEU A 40 -6.22 -6.56 16.42
N ALA A 41 -7.12 -6.82 15.49
CA ALA A 41 -8.21 -5.94 15.12
C ALA A 41 -9.25 -6.73 14.28
N PRO A 42 -10.46 -6.20 14.07
CA PRO A 42 -11.37 -6.75 13.07
C PRO A 42 -10.68 -6.85 11.70
N LEU A 43 -10.87 -7.94 10.96
CA LEU A 43 -10.15 -8.19 9.69
C LEU A 43 -10.31 -7.06 8.68
N ASP A 44 -11.50 -6.47 8.60
CA ASP A 44 -11.79 -5.37 7.69
C ASP A 44 -11.14 -4.03 8.08
N GLN A 45 -10.49 -3.97 9.24
CA GLN A 45 -9.75 -2.81 9.74
C GLN A 45 -8.23 -2.95 9.58
N ILE A 46 -7.75 -4.06 9.05
CA ILE A 46 -6.33 -4.36 8.92
C ILE A 46 -5.88 -4.09 7.48
N LEU A 47 -4.82 -3.29 7.35
CA LEU A 47 -4.16 -2.99 6.10
C LEU A 47 -2.73 -3.51 6.13
N PHE A 48 -2.37 -4.36 5.17
CA PHE A 48 -0.98 -4.71 4.89
C PHE A 48 -0.40 -3.73 3.89
N LEU A 49 0.82 -3.31 4.09
CA LEU A 49 1.52 -2.32 3.26
C LEU A 49 2.88 -2.83 2.82
N ASP A 50 3.20 -2.62 1.55
CA ASP A 50 4.53 -2.76 0.98
C ASP A 50 4.75 -1.69 -0.09
N ILE A 51 5.97 -1.20 -0.22
CA ILE A 51 6.35 -0.21 -1.23
C ILE A 51 7.52 -0.67 -2.08
N GLU A 52 7.61 -0.15 -3.30
CA GLU A 52 8.76 -0.34 -4.19
C GLU A 52 9.30 1.03 -4.62
N THR A 53 10.60 1.15 -4.55
CA THR A 53 11.33 2.38 -4.82
C THR A 53 12.52 2.12 -5.73
N THR A 54 13.02 3.15 -6.39
CA THR A 54 14.21 3.04 -7.24
C THR A 54 15.52 2.97 -6.45
N GLY A 55 15.50 3.26 -5.16
CA GLY A 55 16.66 3.21 -4.28
C GLY A 55 16.27 3.42 -2.82
N PHE A 56 17.26 3.43 -1.94
CA PHE A 56 17.05 3.45 -0.49
C PHE A 56 16.88 4.84 0.12
N LEU A 57 17.34 5.89 -0.58
CA LEU A 57 17.28 7.26 -0.08
C LEU A 57 16.09 8.00 -0.69
N ALA A 58 15.15 8.42 0.13
CA ALA A 58 13.96 9.14 -0.33
C ALA A 58 14.31 10.43 -1.10
N ALA A 59 15.38 11.11 -0.72
CA ALA A 59 15.81 12.36 -1.37
C ALA A 59 16.24 12.17 -2.84
N SER A 60 16.79 11.01 -3.21
CA SER A 60 17.34 10.73 -4.54
C SER A 60 16.62 9.63 -5.31
N SER A 61 15.63 8.99 -4.69
CA SER A 61 14.91 7.87 -5.27
C SER A 61 13.45 8.23 -5.53
N THR A 62 12.81 7.47 -6.41
CA THR A 62 11.39 7.61 -6.73
C THR A 62 10.60 6.45 -6.13
N LEU A 63 9.49 6.75 -5.50
CA LEU A 63 8.46 5.79 -5.13
C LEU A 63 7.62 5.51 -6.37
N TYR A 64 7.58 4.28 -6.85
CA TYR A 64 6.84 3.94 -8.06
C TYR A 64 5.72 2.93 -7.86
N LEU A 65 5.69 2.21 -6.73
CA LEU A 65 4.61 1.28 -6.42
C LEU A 65 4.28 1.30 -4.93
N ILE A 66 2.99 1.36 -4.63
CA ILE A 66 2.44 1.07 -3.31
C ILE A 66 1.49 -0.12 -3.45
N GLY A 67 1.72 -1.17 -2.69
CA GLY A 67 0.87 -2.34 -2.61
C GLY A 67 0.23 -2.47 -1.24
N CYS A 68 -1.06 -2.80 -1.23
CA CYS A 68 -1.83 -3.06 -0.02
C CYS A 68 -2.58 -4.38 -0.15
N ALA A 69 -2.72 -5.09 0.98
CA ALA A 69 -3.65 -6.20 1.08
C ALA A 69 -4.63 -5.93 2.22
N TYR A 70 -5.89 -6.26 2.00
CA TYR A 70 -6.96 -6.05 2.96
C TYR A 70 -8.10 -7.03 2.74
N TYR A 71 -8.96 -7.14 3.74
CA TYR A 71 -10.11 -8.04 3.74
C TYR A 71 -11.41 -7.24 3.64
N THR A 72 -12.25 -7.57 2.67
CA THR A 72 -13.58 -6.97 2.51
C THR A 72 -14.53 -7.95 1.84
N GLU A 73 -15.80 -7.90 2.23
CA GLU A 73 -16.89 -8.71 1.63
C GLU A 73 -16.54 -10.20 1.51
N GLY A 74 -15.84 -10.75 2.51
CA GLY A 74 -15.48 -12.17 2.55
C GLY A 74 -14.26 -12.54 1.72
N ASN A 75 -13.50 -11.59 1.17
CA ASN A 75 -12.33 -11.86 0.34
C ASN A 75 -11.12 -11.03 0.75
N TRP A 76 -9.94 -11.62 0.60
CA TRP A 76 -8.68 -10.90 0.57
C TRP A 76 -8.46 -10.26 -0.78
N ILE A 77 -8.07 -9.00 -0.79
CA ILE A 77 -7.84 -8.20 -1.98
C ILE A 77 -6.45 -7.59 -1.90
N ILE A 78 -5.72 -7.62 -3.01
CA ILE A 78 -4.51 -6.80 -3.22
C ILE A 78 -4.89 -5.61 -4.09
N HIS A 79 -4.53 -4.42 -3.64
CA HIS A 79 -4.68 -3.19 -4.38
C HIS A 79 -3.30 -2.57 -4.59
N GLN A 80 -2.98 -2.23 -5.83
CA GLN A 80 -1.69 -1.66 -6.19
C GLN A 80 -1.88 -0.36 -6.97
N TRP A 81 -1.08 0.63 -6.61
CA TRP A 81 -0.94 1.88 -7.36
C TRP A 81 0.46 1.94 -7.93
N PHE A 82 0.55 2.24 -9.20
CA PHE A 82 1.80 2.24 -9.95
C PHE A 82 2.00 3.56 -10.68
N ALA A 83 3.08 4.28 -10.35
CA ALA A 83 3.53 5.47 -11.06
C ALA A 83 4.44 5.06 -12.23
N GLN A 84 4.08 5.45 -13.44
CA GLN A 84 4.87 5.15 -14.64
C GLN A 84 6.04 6.12 -14.81
N THR A 85 5.91 7.32 -14.24
CA THR A 85 6.92 8.38 -14.28
C THR A 85 7.09 9.00 -12.89
N PRO A 86 8.24 9.62 -12.58
CA PRO A 86 8.44 10.32 -11.30
C PRO A 86 7.42 11.43 -11.03
N ASP A 87 6.86 12.02 -12.06
CA ASP A 87 5.85 13.09 -11.93
C ASP A 87 4.53 12.61 -11.33
N GLU A 88 4.27 11.31 -11.38
CA GLU A 88 3.07 10.68 -10.83
C GLU A 88 3.22 10.30 -9.34
N GLU A 89 4.38 10.50 -8.74
CA GLU A 89 4.66 10.14 -7.35
C GLU A 89 3.71 10.83 -6.36
N ALA A 90 3.39 12.09 -6.56
CA ALA A 90 2.47 12.83 -5.70
C ALA A 90 1.03 12.28 -5.78
N GLU A 91 0.58 11.90 -6.96
CA GLU A 91 -0.74 11.30 -7.18
C GLU A 91 -0.83 9.92 -6.51
N LEU A 92 0.23 9.13 -6.65
CA LEU A 92 0.38 7.82 -6.01
C LEU A 92 0.23 7.94 -4.48
N LEU A 93 0.92 8.88 -3.86
CA LEU A 93 0.85 9.14 -2.42
C LEU A 93 -0.55 9.56 -1.97
N LYS A 94 -1.17 10.48 -2.69
CA LYS A 94 -2.53 10.94 -2.37
C LYS A 94 -3.54 9.82 -2.42
N ALA A 95 -3.50 8.99 -3.46
CA ALA A 95 -4.39 7.86 -3.63
C ALA A 95 -4.27 6.87 -2.47
N PHE A 96 -3.04 6.53 -2.08
CA PHE A 96 -2.79 5.64 -0.94
C PHE A 96 -3.22 6.27 0.39
N PHE A 97 -2.87 7.52 0.65
CA PHE A 97 -3.21 8.18 1.91
C PHE A 97 -4.72 8.27 2.10
N ASP A 98 -5.46 8.64 1.08
CA ASP A 98 -6.93 8.66 1.12
C ASP A 98 -7.51 7.27 1.37
N PHE A 99 -7.00 6.26 0.67
CA PHE A 99 -7.43 4.87 0.84
C PHE A 99 -7.18 4.36 2.26
N SER A 100 -6.02 4.68 2.85
CA SER A 100 -5.60 4.19 4.15
C SER A 100 -6.46 4.70 5.31
N THR A 101 -7.19 5.79 5.14
CA THR A 101 -8.00 6.41 6.21
C THR A 101 -9.09 5.52 6.77
N GLN A 102 -9.55 4.54 6.03
CA GLN A 102 -10.60 3.62 6.43
C GLN A 102 -10.12 2.47 7.34
N PHE A 103 -8.82 2.34 7.56
CA PHE A 103 -8.23 1.28 8.35
C PHE A 103 -7.71 1.80 9.69
N SER A 104 -7.71 0.94 10.71
CA SER A 104 -7.23 1.26 12.07
C SER A 104 -5.95 0.52 12.47
N TYR A 105 -5.52 -0.46 11.68
CA TYR A 105 -4.35 -1.28 11.96
C TYR A 105 -3.49 -1.46 10.72
N LEU A 106 -2.20 -1.17 10.85
CA LEU A 106 -1.24 -1.28 9.75
C LEU A 106 -0.22 -2.37 10.04
N ILE A 107 -0.08 -3.31 9.11
CA ILE A 107 0.94 -4.35 9.16
C ILE A 107 1.91 -4.14 8.00
N HIS A 108 3.19 -4.16 8.31
CA HIS A 108 4.27 -4.03 7.33
C HIS A 108 5.48 -4.85 7.78
N TYR A 109 6.40 -5.10 6.87
CA TYR A 109 7.65 -5.76 7.16
C TYR A 109 8.79 -4.74 7.10
N ASN A 110 9.49 -4.54 8.24
CA ASN A 110 10.58 -3.56 8.37
C ASN A 110 10.17 -2.10 8.01
N GLY A 111 8.89 -1.80 8.04
CA GLY A 111 8.34 -0.52 7.60
C GLY A 111 8.67 0.63 8.54
N ASN A 112 8.90 0.37 9.83
CA ASN A 112 9.33 1.39 10.78
C ASN A 112 10.70 1.99 10.44
N THR A 113 11.55 1.23 9.77
CA THR A 113 12.90 1.67 9.37
C THR A 113 12.98 2.13 7.92
N PHE A 114 12.08 1.68 7.05
CA PHE A 114 12.13 2.00 5.64
C PHE A 114 10.81 2.59 5.10
N ASP A 115 9.74 1.81 5.04
CA ASP A 115 8.52 2.19 4.32
C ASP A 115 7.88 3.46 4.89
N LEU A 116 7.69 3.52 6.21
CA LEU A 116 7.03 4.66 6.84
C LEU A 116 7.88 5.94 6.76
N PRO A 117 9.19 5.94 7.12
CA PRO A 117 10.05 7.10 6.93
C PRO A 117 10.16 7.54 5.47
N PHE A 118 10.20 6.61 4.53
CA PHE A 118 10.25 6.91 3.11
C PHE A 118 8.97 7.61 2.64
N LEU A 119 7.80 7.09 2.98
CA LEU A 119 6.50 7.70 2.68
C LEU A 119 6.36 9.08 3.30
N GLN A 120 6.79 9.26 4.56
CA GLN A 120 6.78 10.57 5.23
C GLN A 120 7.68 11.59 4.52
N SER A 121 8.89 11.18 4.12
CA SER A 121 9.82 12.07 3.41
C SER A 121 9.28 12.48 2.06
N LYS A 122 8.64 11.57 1.34
CA LYS A 122 8.00 11.87 0.05
C LYS A 122 6.77 12.77 0.22
N ALA A 123 5.97 12.52 1.23
CA ALA A 123 4.83 13.39 1.56
C ALA A 123 5.29 14.84 1.84
N ALA A 124 6.34 15.01 2.63
CA ALA A 124 6.93 16.31 2.91
C ALA A 124 7.45 17.00 1.64
N LYS A 125 8.13 16.28 0.76
CA LYS A 125 8.62 16.78 -0.53
C LYS A 125 7.50 17.37 -1.40
N HIS A 126 6.35 16.71 -1.41
CA HIS A 126 5.20 17.11 -2.24
C HIS A 126 4.19 18.01 -1.50
N GLY A 127 4.46 18.39 -0.24
CA GLY A 127 3.53 19.18 0.55
C GLY A 127 2.23 18.45 0.91
N ILE A 128 2.28 17.14 0.99
CA ILE A 128 1.15 16.25 1.30
C ILE A 128 1.25 15.84 2.77
N THR A 129 0.14 15.94 3.51
CA THR A 129 0.07 15.47 4.89
C THR A 129 -0.51 14.06 4.91
N TRP A 130 0.23 13.12 5.50
CA TRP A 130 -0.28 11.79 5.83
C TRP A 130 -0.38 11.65 7.34
N ASN A 131 -1.60 11.65 7.84
CA ASN A 131 -1.86 11.42 9.24
C ASN A 131 -2.29 9.97 9.46
N TYR A 132 -1.36 9.15 9.92
CA TYR A 132 -1.61 7.74 10.28
C TYR A 132 -1.59 7.53 11.81
N GLY A 133 -1.62 8.59 12.59
CA GLY A 133 -1.61 8.52 14.05
C GLY A 133 -2.82 7.83 14.67
N HIS A 134 -3.92 7.66 13.91
CA HIS A 134 -5.09 6.87 14.29
C HIS A 134 -4.89 5.35 14.11
N MET A 135 -3.82 4.93 13.44
CA MET A 135 -3.54 3.52 13.14
C MET A 135 -2.55 2.95 14.15
N GLU A 136 -2.86 1.80 14.70
CA GLU A 136 -1.89 0.97 15.39
C GLU A 136 -1.04 0.21 14.36
N GLY A 137 0.21 -0.11 14.68
CA GLY A 137 1.12 -0.75 13.75
C GLY A 137 1.78 -2.00 14.31
N LEU A 138 1.98 -2.97 13.44
CA LEU A 138 2.82 -4.14 13.66
C LEU A 138 3.87 -4.21 12.56
N ASP A 139 5.13 -4.23 12.99
CA ASP A 139 6.26 -4.42 12.09
C ASP A 139 6.69 -5.90 12.04
#